data_4140f367dbedea5eba3bf661bdf159d6
#
_entry.id   4140f367dbedea5eba3bf661bdf159d6
#
_cell.length_a   1.000
_cell.length_b   1.000
_cell.length_c   1.000
_cell.angle_alpha   90.00
_cell.angle_beta   90.00
_cell.angle_gamma   90.00
#
_symmetry.space_group_name_H-M   'P 1'
#
loop_
_entity.id
_entity.type
_entity.pdbx_description
1 polymer ?
#
loop_
_entity_poly.entity_id
_entity_poly.type
_entity_poly.pdbx_seq_one_letter_code
_entity_poly.pdbx_strand_id
1 'polypeptide(L)'
;MKYCCSFLLLLLFGISGGFAQDKVECWGRYEISLPAKVKGNPFDIELTATFSGPDTTLTVRGFYDGNDTFKIRFMPVNQGVWSYVTQSEIPVLNEVKGRIECIAPGKGNHGPVKVDGTYNFKYADGTRYYPVGTTSYDWMHVAGNQPDQTVKSLELSKFNKIRMLFFVQNFDPDYPEPSMFPFEIKKITKDEKGKPVYEWDFTRFNPAYFAHVEA
;
A
#
# COMPACT_ATOMS: atom_id res chain seq x y z
N MET A 1 39.55 64.96 17.11
CA MET A 1 38.33 64.31 16.56
C MET A 1 38.74 62.92 16.07
N LYS A 2 38.39 61.87 16.84
CA LYS A 2 38.68 60.46 16.49
C LYS A 2 37.36 59.77 16.18
N TYR A 3 37.12 59.38 14.93
CA TYR A 3 35.96 58.63 14.51
C TYR A 3 36.22 57.15 14.75
N CYS A 4 35.43 56.57 15.64
CA CYS A 4 35.41 55.12 15.91
C CYS A 4 34.34 54.48 14.98
N CYS A 5 34.79 53.76 13.92
CA CYS A 5 33.90 53.00 13.05
C CYS A 5 33.67 51.60 13.72
N SER A 6 32.48 51.42 14.34
CA SER A 6 32.03 50.12 14.78
C SER A 6 31.50 49.35 13.59
N PHE A 7 32.23 48.28 13.22
CA PHE A 7 31.78 47.28 12.23
C PHE A 7 30.81 46.29 12.93
N LEU A 8 29.54 46.41 12.62
CA LEU A 8 28.50 45.46 13.09
C LEU A 8 28.53 44.26 12.18
N LEU A 9 29.11 43.15 12.67
CA LEU A 9 29.12 41.83 11.99
C LEU A 9 27.78 41.15 12.18
N LEU A 10 26.89 41.23 11.19
CA LEU A 10 25.62 40.47 11.16
C LEU A 10 25.93 38.98 10.88
N LEU A 11 25.93 38.16 11.91
CA LEU A 11 25.91 36.69 11.82
C LEU A 11 24.52 36.26 11.35
N LEU A 12 24.40 35.97 10.05
CA LEU A 12 23.25 35.24 9.51
C LEU A 12 23.31 33.79 9.96
N PHE A 13 22.63 33.46 11.04
CA PHE A 13 22.32 32.09 11.40
C PHE A 13 21.30 31.54 10.36
N GLY A 14 21.79 30.84 9.37
CA GLY A 14 20.95 30.02 8.50
C GLY A 14 20.31 28.92 9.34
N ILE A 15 19.02 29.06 9.65
CA ILE A 15 18.20 27.98 10.21
C ILE A 15 18.01 26.98 9.07
N SER A 16 18.92 26.03 8.96
CA SER A 16 18.69 24.81 8.21
C SER A 16 17.63 24.01 8.98
N GLY A 17 16.36 24.24 8.64
CA GLY A 17 15.27 23.37 9.09
C GLY A 17 15.55 21.97 8.54
N GLY A 18 16.13 21.12 9.36
CA GLY A 18 16.26 19.70 9.07
C GLY A 18 14.84 19.12 9.10
N PHE A 19 14.26 18.93 7.93
CA PHE A 19 13.09 18.06 7.80
C PHE A 19 13.54 16.68 8.29
N ALA A 20 12.85 16.16 9.30
CA ALA A 20 13.05 14.78 9.72
C ALA A 20 12.85 13.90 8.49
N GLN A 21 13.91 13.25 8.05
CA GLN A 21 13.86 12.36 6.91
C GLN A 21 13.18 11.07 7.39
N ASP A 22 12.07 10.70 6.74
CA ASP A 22 11.39 9.45 7.02
C ASP A 22 12.35 8.27 6.84
N LYS A 23 12.31 7.33 7.79
CA LYS A 23 13.10 6.10 7.75
C LYS A 23 12.22 4.91 7.44
N VAL A 24 12.69 4.05 6.57
CA VAL A 24 12.03 2.79 6.23
C VAL A 24 13.07 1.70 6.11
N GLU A 25 12.74 0.49 6.55
CA GLU A 25 13.62 -0.66 6.36
C GLU A 25 13.72 -1.04 4.89
N CYS A 26 14.87 -1.53 4.48
CA CYS A 26 15.00 -2.22 3.20
C CYS A 26 13.94 -3.33 3.13
N TRP A 27 13.20 -3.39 2.02
CA TRP A 27 12.02 -4.24 1.81
C TRP A 27 10.83 -3.94 2.72
N GLY A 28 10.86 -2.87 3.48
CA GLY A 28 9.71 -2.34 4.21
C GLY A 28 8.78 -1.53 3.29
N ARG A 29 7.54 -1.34 3.73
CA ARG A 29 6.54 -0.53 3.00
C ARG A 29 6.66 0.95 3.40
N TYR A 30 6.95 1.80 2.44
CA TYR A 30 6.79 3.24 2.54
C TYR A 30 5.52 3.68 1.81
N GLU A 31 4.71 4.50 2.44
CA GLU A 31 3.45 4.97 1.88
C GLU A 31 3.39 6.50 1.88
N ILE A 32 3.04 7.07 0.74
CA ILE A 32 2.78 8.50 0.56
C ILE A 32 1.27 8.66 0.44
N SER A 33 0.68 9.55 1.23
CA SER A 33 -0.74 9.91 1.16
C SER A 33 -0.86 11.33 0.63
N LEU A 34 -1.61 11.49 -0.46
CA LEU A 34 -1.80 12.74 -1.20
C LEU A 34 -3.29 13.08 -1.25
N PRO A 35 -3.76 14.04 -0.45
CA PRO A 35 -5.15 14.48 -0.53
C PRO A 35 -5.39 15.25 -1.83
N ALA A 36 -6.41 14.84 -2.58
CA ALA A 36 -6.82 15.49 -3.82
C ALA A 36 -8.28 15.24 -4.15
N LYS A 37 -9.06 16.31 -4.19
CA LYS A 37 -10.43 16.25 -4.67
C LYS A 37 -10.44 16.38 -6.19
N VAL A 38 -10.95 15.38 -6.88
CA VAL A 38 -10.99 15.33 -8.34
C VAL A 38 -12.43 15.34 -8.85
N LYS A 39 -12.61 15.79 -10.10
CA LYS A 39 -13.90 15.70 -10.80
C LYS A 39 -13.95 14.39 -11.58
N GLY A 40 -15.11 13.77 -11.63
CA GLY A 40 -15.32 12.53 -12.38
C GLY A 40 -15.01 11.28 -11.55
N ASN A 41 -14.51 10.25 -12.21
CA ASN A 41 -14.16 9.00 -11.56
C ASN A 41 -12.70 9.03 -11.07
N PRO A 42 -12.43 9.04 -9.74
CA PRO A 42 -11.08 9.12 -9.22
C PRO A 42 -10.21 7.89 -9.55
N PHE A 43 -10.82 6.77 -9.92
CA PHE A 43 -10.09 5.57 -10.31
C PHE A 43 -9.50 5.65 -11.73
N ASP A 44 -9.93 6.63 -12.54
CA ASP A 44 -9.38 6.88 -13.88
C ASP A 44 -8.14 7.79 -13.85
N ILE A 45 -7.83 8.39 -12.69
CA ILE A 45 -6.70 9.30 -12.55
C ILE A 45 -5.39 8.51 -12.52
N GLU A 46 -4.51 8.82 -13.46
CA GLU A 46 -3.16 8.29 -13.43
C GLU A 46 -2.28 9.08 -12.44
N LEU A 47 -1.67 8.32 -11.53
CA LEU A 47 -0.67 8.81 -10.59
C LEU A 47 0.50 7.85 -10.59
N THR A 48 1.70 8.36 -10.78
CA THR A 48 2.94 7.59 -10.65
C THR A 48 3.93 8.33 -9.76
N ALA A 49 4.90 7.62 -9.22
CA ALA A 49 6.08 8.23 -8.62
C ALA A 49 7.34 7.51 -9.08
N THR A 50 8.34 8.28 -9.43
CA THR A 50 9.67 7.78 -9.75
C THR A 50 10.57 7.96 -8.52
N PHE A 51 11.03 6.85 -7.99
CA PHE A 51 11.97 6.79 -6.87
C PHE A 51 13.38 6.53 -7.39
N SER A 52 14.31 7.42 -7.06
CA SER A 52 15.72 7.32 -7.41
C SER A 52 16.54 7.04 -6.15
N GLY A 53 17.14 5.87 -6.10
CA GLY A 53 18.00 5.40 -5.01
C GLY A 53 19.46 5.35 -5.40
N PRO A 54 20.34 4.78 -4.55
CA PRO A 54 21.78 4.74 -4.78
C PRO A 54 22.18 4.07 -6.10
N ASP A 55 21.54 2.95 -6.44
CA ASP A 55 21.97 2.11 -7.57
C ASP A 55 20.85 1.86 -8.60
N THR A 56 19.64 2.38 -8.37
CA THR A 56 18.51 2.09 -9.25
C THR A 56 17.45 3.16 -9.17
N THR A 57 16.62 3.19 -10.22
CA THR A 57 15.42 4.03 -10.30
C THR A 57 14.22 3.13 -10.57
N LEU A 58 13.15 3.32 -9.79
CA LEU A 58 11.93 2.54 -9.89
C LEU A 58 10.74 3.48 -10.02
N THR A 59 9.85 3.18 -10.97
CA THR A 59 8.57 3.90 -11.10
C THR A 59 7.44 3.00 -10.63
N VAL A 60 6.61 3.52 -9.72
CA VAL A 60 5.46 2.81 -9.18
C VAL A 60 4.18 3.61 -9.44
N ARG A 61 3.07 2.89 -9.59
CA ARG A 61 1.75 3.50 -9.72
C ARG A 61 1.15 3.77 -8.35
N GLY A 62 0.50 4.93 -8.22
CA GLY A 62 -0.41 5.23 -7.13
C GLY A 62 -1.81 4.71 -7.40
N PHE A 63 -2.69 4.87 -6.42
CA PHE A 63 -4.08 4.47 -6.49
C PHE A 63 -4.95 5.40 -5.62
N TYR A 64 -6.24 5.44 -5.94
CA TYR A 64 -7.23 6.12 -5.11
C TYR A 64 -7.64 5.23 -3.94
N ASP A 65 -7.54 5.74 -2.72
CA ASP A 65 -7.79 5.01 -1.47
C ASP A 65 -9.12 5.40 -0.80
N GLY A 66 -9.94 6.18 -1.48
CA GLY A 66 -11.16 6.75 -0.90
C GLY A 66 -10.94 8.09 -0.21
N ASN A 67 -12.03 8.74 0.22
CA ASN A 67 -12.01 9.99 1.00
C ASN A 67 -11.11 11.09 0.40
N ASP A 68 -11.20 11.29 -0.91
CA ASP A 68 -10.37 12.26 -1.65
C ASP A 68 -8.85 12.10 -1.41
N THR A 69 -8.39 10.85 -1.23
CA THR A 69 -6.99 10.54 -0.96
C THR A 69 -6.43 9.56 -1.99
N PHE A 70 -5.28 9.91 -2.53
CA PHE A 70 -4.46 9.03 -3.38
C PHE A 70 -3.26 8.55 -2.59
N LYS A 71 -2.83 7.31 -2.84
CA LYS A 71 -1.69 6.70 -2.17
C LYS A 71 -0.68 6.17 -3.17
N ILE A 72 0.59 6.20 -2.78
CA ILE A 72 1.68 5.54 -3.48
C ILE A 72 2.41 4.67 -2.47
N ARG A 73 2.56 3.39 -2.79
CA ARG A 73 3.29 2.42 -1.95
C ARG A 73 4.59 2.03 -2.61
N PHE A 74 5.66 2.18 -1.88
CA PHE A 74 7.01 1.90 -2.36
C PHE A 74 7.74 0.98 -1.39
N MET A 75 8.53 0.07 -1.94
CA MET A 75 9.42 -0.82 -1.20
C MET A 75 10.85 -0.59 -1.66
N PRO A 76 11.69 0.11 -0.89
CA PRO A 76 13.09 0.30 -1.25
C PRO A 76 13.84 -1.04 -1.18
N VAL A 77 14.72 -1.26 -2.16
CA VAL A 77 15.44 -2.53 -2.32
C VAL A 77 16.91 -2.43 -1.92
N ASN A 78 17.44 -1.22 -1.78
CA ASN A 78 18.84 -0.95 -1.39
C ASN A 78 18.86 0.10 -0.29
N GLN A 79 19.78 -0.06 0.68
CA GLN A 79 20.01 0.92 1.74
C GLN A 79 20.57 2.22 1.17
N GLY A 80 20.24 3.32 1.83
CA GLY A 80 20.65 4.67 1.47
C GLY A 80 19.49 5.62 1.23
N VAL A 81 19.79 6.78 0.71
CA VAL A 81 18.80 7.83 0.47
C VAL A 81 18.10 7.59 -0.86
N TRP A 82 16.77 7.59 -0.82
CA TRP A 82 15.89 7.58 -1.98
C TRP A 82 15.17 8.91 -2.07
N SER A 83 15.18 9.52 -3.24
CA SER A 83 14.34 10.67 -3.56
C SER A 83 13.21 10.27 -4.47
N TYR A 84 12.09 10.96 -4.41
CA TYR A 84 10.98 10.71 -5.32
C TYR A 84 10.39 11.99 -5.90
N VAL A 85 9.75 11.82 -7.05
CA VAL A 85 8.92 12.83 -7.69
C VAL A 85 7.68 12.15 -8.26
N THR A 86 6.51 12.75 -8.02
CA THR A 86 5.24 12.26 -8.57
C THR A 86 4.95 12.87 -9.93
N GLN A 87 4.13 12.14 -10.71
CA GLN A 87 3.62 12.58 -12.00
C GLN A 87 2.13 12.27 -12.09
N SER A 88 1.32 13.28 -12.44
CA SER A 88 -0.12 13.17 -12.67
C SER A 88 -0.60 14.35 -13.52
N GLU A 89 -1.77 14.20 -14.16
CA GLU A 89 -2.48 15.32 -14.79
C GLU A 89 -3.16 16.25 -13.78
N ILE A 90 -3.35 15.79 -12.54
CA ILE A 90 -3.94 16.56 -11.45
C ILE A 90 -2.84 17.41 -10.79
N PRO A 91 -2.92 18.76 -10.86
CA PRO A 91 -1.81 19.64 -10.42
C PRO A 91 -1.34 19.41 -8.99
N VAL A 92 -2.26 19.14 -8.03
CA VAL A 92 -1.91 18.92 -6.63
C VAL A 92 -1.22 17.57 -6.39
N LEU A 93 -1.33 16.63 -7.33
CA LEU A 93 -0.66 15.33 -7.30
C LEU A 93 0.63 15.30 -8.13
N ASN A 94 0.88 16.35 -8.93
CA ASN A 94 2.02 16.42 -9.84
C ASN A 94 3.23 17.10 -9.18
N GLU A 95 4.44 16.62 -9.49
CA GLU A 95 5.71 17.17 -9.01
C GLU A 95 5.87 17.23 -7.48
N VAL A 96 5.11 16.44 -6.73
CA VAL A 96 5.34 16.28 -5.29
C VAL A 96 6.66 15.53 -5.09
N LYS A 97 7.55 16.12 -4.30
CA LYS A 97 8.91 15.62 -4.07
C LYS A 97 9.14 15.30 -2.61
N GLY A 98 9.95 14.28 -2.37
CA GLY A 98 10.39 13.95 -1.03
C GLY A 98 11.62 13.05 -1.01
N ARG A 99 12.04 12.70 0.20
CA ARG A 99 13.20 11.85 0.44
C ARG A 99 12.91 10.92 1.62
N ILE A 100 13.45 9.71 1.53
CA ILE A 100 13.43 8.72 2.59
C ILE A 100 14.83 8.13 2.76
N GLU A 101 15.14 7.70 3.95
CA GLU A 101 16.34 6.92 4.26
C GLU A 101 15.96 5.45 4.38
N CYS A 102 16.45 4.63 3.46
CA CYS A 102 16.33 3.18 3.57
C CYS A 102 17.44 2.65 4.47
N ILE A 103 17.04 2.16 5.64
CA ILE A 103 17.94 1.57 6.64
C ILE A 103 18.02 0.04 6.48
N ALA A 104 18.94 -0.59 7.21
CA ALA A 104 19.05 -2.05 7.22
C ALA A 104 17.72 -2.72 7.62
N PRO A 105 17.41 -3.89 7.04
CA PRO A 105 16.20 -4.63 7.43
C PRO A 105 16.32 -5.09 8.89
N GLY A 106 15.19 -5.05 9.60
CA GLY A 106 15.06 -5.53 10.96
C GLY A 106 15.10 -7.05 11.05
N LYS A 107 15.19 -7.55 12.29
CA LYS A 107 15.19 -9.00 12.55
C LYS A 107 13.90 -9.64 12.01
N GLY A 108 14.05 -10.64 11.14
CA GLY A 108 12.92 -11.37 10.53
C GLY A 108 12.41 -10.77 9.22
N ASN A 109 12.90 -9.60 8.83
CA ASN A 109 12.63 -9.05 7.50
C ASN A 109 13.66 -9.59 6.50
N HIS A 110 13.32 -10.67 5.84
CA HIS A 110 14.16 -11.36 4.83
C HIS A 110 13.95 -10.82 3.41
N GLY A 111 13.05 -9.86 3.26
CA GLY A 111 12.63 -9.31 1.96
C GLY A 111 11.73 -10.27 1.15
N PRO A 112 11.38 -9.88 -0.08
CA PRO A 112 10.47 -10.65 -0.92
C PRO A 112 11.04 -12.01 -1.31
N VAL A 113 10.14 -12.97 -1.47
CA VAL A 113 10.46 -14.32 -1.98
C VAL A 113 10.78 -14.25 -3.46
N LYS A 114 11.84 -14.93 -3.87
CA LYS A 114 12.31 -15.03 -5.26
C LYS A 114 12.45 -16.49 -5.66
N VAL A 115 12.38 -16.76 -6.95
CA VAL A 115 12.71 -18.08 -7.52
C VAL A 115 14.21 -18.35 -7.33
N ASP A 116 14.55 -19.55 -6.89
CA ASP A 116 15.92 -20.02 -6.71
C ASP A 116 16.14 -21.29 -7.53
N GLY A 117 16.76 -21.14 -8.70
CA GLY A 117 16.89 -22.20 -9.69
C GLY A 117 15.54 -22.61 -10.30
N THR A 118 15.33 -23.91 -10.48
CA THR A 118 14.14 -24.45 -11.18
C THR A 118 12.99 -24.76 -10.24
N TYR A 119 13.26 -25.24 -9.02
CA TYR A 119 12.24 -25.83 -8.15
C TYR A 119 12.21 -25.25 -6.74
N ASN A 120 13.05 -24.26 -6.44
CA ASN A 120 13.19 -23.73 -5.11
C ASN A 120 12.83 -22.25 -5.05
N PHE A 121 12.67 -21.77 -3.82
CA PHE A 121 12.46 -20.37 -3.50
C PHE A 121 13.43 -19.94 -2.39
N LYS A 122 13.80 -18.65 -2.42
CA LYS A 122 14.53 -17.99 -1.36
C LYS A 122 14.03 -16.58 -1.15
N TYR A 123 14.32 -16.03 0.00
CA TYR A 123 14.12 -14.62 0.28
C TYR A 123 15.18 -13.75 -0.42
N ALA A 124 14.95 -12.44 -0.44
CA ALA A 124 15.87 -11.50 -1.08
C ALA A 124 17.26 -11.50 -0.43
N ASP A 125 17.36 -11.75 0.87
CA ASP A 125 18.61 -11.88 1.63
C ASP A 125 19.36 -13.22 1.42
N GLY A 126 18.78 -14.14 0.64
CA GLY A 126 19.34 -15.46 0.37
C GLY A 126 18.87 -16.57 1.31
N THR A 127 18.14 -16.25 2.38
CA THR A 127 17.56 -17.26 3.27
C THR A 127 16.59 -18.15 2.50
N ARG A 128 16.64 -19.46 2.71
CA ARG A 128 15.74 -20.40 2.06
C ARG A 128 14.29 -20.18 2.47
N TYR A 129 13.40 -20.23 1.48
CA TYR A 129 11.96 -20.18 1.72
C TYR A 129 11.32 -21.56 1.43
N TYR A 130 10.68 -22.13 2.44
CA TYR A 130 9.91 -23.35 2.32
C TYR A 130 8.42 -23.01 2.37
N PRO A 131 7.69 -23.09 1.23
CA PRO A 131 6.27 -22.76 1.21
C PRO A 131 5.46 -23.80 1.97
N VAL A 132 4.97 -23.42 3.13
CA VAL A 132 4.02 -24.23 3.93
C VAL A 132 2.74 -23.44 4.03
N GLY A 133 1.69 -23.90 3.34
CA GLY A 133 0.46 -23.13 3.20
C GLY A 133 -0.79 -23.88 3.58
N THR A 134 -1.85 -23.12 3.79
CA THR A 134 -3.22 -23.63 3.94
C THR A 134 -4.16 -22.94 2.97
N THR A 135 -5.40 -23.45 2.89
CA THR A 135 -6.47 -22.83 2.13
C THR A 135 -7.63 -22.48 3.06
N SER A 136 -8.07 -21.24 3.01
CA SER A 136 -9.29 -20.77 3.65
C SER A 136 -9.95 -19.79 2.70
N TYR A 137 -11.02 -20.17 2.03
CA TYR A 137 -11.56 -19.38 0.92
C TYR A 137 -12.26 -18.12 1.39
N ASP A 138 -13.26 -18.24 2.25
CA ASP A 138 -14.20 -17.14 2.54
C ASP A 138 -14.01 -16.49 3.91
N TRP A 139 -12.93 -16.82 4.60
CA TRP A 139 -12.73 -16.42 6.00
C TRP A 139 -12.87 -14.92 6.26
N MET A 140 -12.45 -14.07 5.32
CA MET A 140 -12.49 -12.62 5.44
C MET A 140 -13.86 -12.01 5.12
N HIS A 141 -14.77 -12.80 4.53
CA HIS A 141 -16.09 -12.34 4.10
C HIS A 141 -17.20 -12.70 5.08
N VAL A 142 -16.89 -13.52 6.07
CA VAL A 142 -17.86 -13.99 7.06
C VAL A 142 -18.10 -12.92 8.10
N ALA A 143 -19.37 -12.74 8.48
CA ALA A 143 -19.75 -11.78 9.52
C ALA A 143 -19.30 -12.26 10.92
N GLY A 144 -19.16 -11.33 11.85
CA GLY A 144 -18.81 -11.59 13.23
C GLY A 144 -17.30 -11.64 13.49
N ASN A 145 -16.87 -12.48 14.43
CA ASN A 145 -15.48 -12.57 14.89
C ASN A 145 -14.66 -13.67 14.21
N GLN A 146 -15.20 -14.32 13.19
CA GLN A 146 -14.51 -15.42 12.50
C GLN A 146 -13.24 -14.97 11.77
N PRO A 147 -13.17 -13.81 11.10
CA PRO A 147 -11.94 -13.30 10.53
C PRO A 147 -10.81 -13.19 11.57
N ASP A 148 -11.07 -12.57 12.71
CA ASP A 148 -10.09 -12.42 13.81
C ASP A 148 -9.64 -13.77 14.37
N GLN A 149 -10.55 -14.72 14.52
CA GLN A 149 -10.21 -16.07 14.98
C GLN A 149 -9.34 -16.81 13.97
N THR A 150 -9.60 -16.61 12.68
CA THR A 150 -8.80 -17.21 11.61
C THR A 150 -7.38 -16.65 11.64
N VAL A 151 -7.22 -15.31 11.71
CA VAL A 151 -5.91 -14.68 11.83
C VAL A 151 -5.14 -15.19 13.05
N LYS A 152 -5.76 -15.21 14.22
CA LYS A 152 -5.15 -15.75 15.46
C LYS A 152 -4.71 -17.20 15.31
N SER A 153 -5.50 -18.03 14.64
CA SER A 153 -5.15 -19.43 14.39
C SER A 153 -3.97 -19.55 13.43
N LEU A 154 -3.91 -18.69 12.41
CA LEU A 154 -2.82 -18.64 11.46
C LEU A 154 -1.52 -18.14 12.13
N GLU A 155 -1.57 -17.14 13.00
CA GLU A 155 -0.43 -16.65 13.77
C GLU A 155 0.21 -17.72 14.65
N LEU A 156 -0.62 -18.59 15.26
CA LEU A 156 -0.15 -19.70 16.07
C LEU A 156 0.34 -20.89 15.23
N SER A 157 0.09 -20.90 13.95
CA SER A 157 0.49 -21.94 13.01
C SER A 157 1.93 -21.71 12.50
N LYS A 158 2.43 -22.69 11.76
CA LYS A 158 3.69 -22.55 11.01
C LYS A 158 3.46 -22.28 9.53
N PHE A 159 2.24 -21.93 9.15
CA PHE A 159 1.95 -21.53 7.78
C PHE A 159 2.57 -20.17 7.46
N ASN A 160 3.18 -20.07 6.30
CA ASN A 160 3.75 -18.85 5.77
C ASN A 160 3.11 -18.43 4.44
N LYS A 161 2.03 -19.12 4.08
CA LYS A 161 1.24 -18.87 2.88
C LYS A 161 -0.21 -19.27 3.10
N ILE A 162 -1.14 -18.44 2.66
CA ILE A 162 -2.57 -18.77 2.60
C ILE A 162 -3.07 -18.65 1.16
N ARG A 163 -3.95 -19.57 0.76
CA ARG A 163 -4.78 -19.45 -0.44
C ARG A 163 -6.19 -19.05 -0.02
N MET A 164 -6.70 -17.97 -0.56
CA MET A 164 -8.03 -17.47 -0.24
C MET A 164 -8.73 -16.94 -1.50
N LEU A 165 -10.05 -16.74 -1.43
CA LEU A 165 -10.79 -15.97 -2.42
C LEU A 165 -10.74 -14.50 -2.05
N PHE A 166 -10.32 -13.71 -3.03
CA PHE A 166 -10.32 -12.27 -2.89
C PHE A 166 -11.68 -11.67 -3.27
N PHE A 167 -12.31 -12.23 -4.30
CA PHE A 167 -13.68 -11.88 -4.69
C PHE A 167 -14.63 -12.94 -4.19
N VAL A 168 -15.70 -12.48 -3.56
CA VAL A 168 -16.70 -13.37 -3.00
C VAL A 168 -17.39 -14.17 -4.11
N GLN A 169 -17.47 -15.49 -3.92
CA GLN A 169 -18.31 -16.36 -4.71
C GLN A 169 -19.25 -17.10 -3.76
N ASN A 170 -20.55 -17.01 -4.01
CA ASN A 170 -21.52 -17.86 -3.31
C ASN A 170 -21.43 -19.29 -3.85
N PHE A 171 -20.63 -20.12 -3.18
CA PHE A 171 -20.59 -21.56 -3.46
C PHE A 171 -21.73 -22.31 -2.78
N ASP A 172 -22.24 -21.77 -1.69
CA ASP A 172 -23.31 -22.36 -0.88
C ASP A 172 -24.47 -21.38 -0.80
N PRO A 173 -25.67 -21.74 -1.28
CA PRO A 173 -26.87 -20.90 -1.21
C PRO A 173 -27.31 -20.58 0.23
N ASP A 174 -26.84 -21.35 1.23
CA ASP A 174 -27.12 -21.11 2.65
C ASP A 174 -26.05 -20.25 3.33
N TYR A 175 -25.00 -19.85 2.60
CA TYR A 175 -23.98 -18.97 3.13
C TYR A 175 -24.51 -17.52 3.23
N PRO A 176 -24.26 -16.84 4.34
CA PRO A 176 -24.70 -15.45 4.48
C PRO A 176 -24.10 -14.56 3.42
N GLU A 177 -24.89 -13.62 2.91
CA GLU A 177 -24.41 -12.62 1.98
C GLU A 177 -23.22 -11.84 2.58
N PRO A 178 -22.17 -11.58 1.81
CA PRO A 178 -21.04 -10.80 2.27
C PRO A 178 -21.47 -9.41 2.70
N SER A 179 -20.83 -8.89 3.73
CA SER A 179 -21.10 -7.54 4.23
C SER A 179 -20.55 -6.44 3.32
N MET A 180 -19.55 -6.76 2.49
CA MET A 180 -18.91 -5.81 1.59
C MET A 180 -18.49 -6.50 0.29
N PHE A 181 -18.40 -5.70 -0.77
CA PHE A 181 -18.01 -6.14 -2.10
C PHE A 181 -16.87 -5.29 -2.66
N PRO A 182 -16.02 -5.82 -3.55
CA PRO A 182 -14.85 -5.12 -4.08
C PRO A 182 -15.17 -3.99 -5.06
N PHE A 183 -16.38 -4.01 -5.65
CA PHE A 183 -16.85 -2.97 -6.58
C PHE A 183 -18.10 -2.28 -6.03
N GLU A 184 -18.35 -1.07 -6.50
CA GLU A 184 -19.60 -0.37 -6.20
C GLU A 184 -20.79 -1.03 -6.89
N ILE A 185 -21.94 -0.98 -6.24
CA ILE A 185 -23.20 -1.52 -6.75
C ILE A 185 -23.98 -0.39 -7.42
N LYS A 186 -24.24 -0.51 -8.72
CA LYS A 186 -25.11 0.42 -9.46
C LYS A 186 -26.59 0.23 -9.12
N LYS A 187 -27.03 -1.02 -9.01
CA LYS A 187 -28.41 -1.36 -8.80
C LYS A 187 -28.55 -2.73 -8.15
N ILE A 188 -29.55 -2.85 -7.30
CA ILE A 188 -29.98 -4.12 -6.71
C ILE A 188 -31.39 -4.41 -7.20
N THR A 189 -31.59 -5.59 -7.77
CA THR A 189 -32.91 -6.14 -8.16
C THR A 189 -33.12 -7.45 -7.41
N LYS A 190 -34.29 -8.07 -7.57
CA LYS A 190 -34.56 -9.41 -7.03
C LYS A 190 -34.91 -10.34 -8.16
N ASP A 191 -34.44 -11.58 -8.04
CA ASP A 191 -34.84 -12.67 -8.93
C ASP A 191 -36.25 -13.18 -8.58
N GLU A 192 -36.71 -14.18 -9.33
CA GLU A 192 -38.01 -14.84 -9.13
C GLU A 192 -38.18 -15.50 -7.75
N LYS A 193 -37.05 -15.80 -7.08
CA LYS A 193 -36.99 -16.39 -5.73
C LYS A 193 -36.80 -15.34 -4.64
N GLY A 194 -36.77 -14.06 -4.99
CA GLY A 194 -36.58 -12.93 -4.07
C GLY A 194 -35.11 -12.71 -3.65
N LYS A 195 -34.14 -13.42 -4.24
CA LYS A 195 -32.72 -13.23 -3.96
C LYS A 195 -32.19 -11.96 -4.62
N PRO A 196 -31.24 -11.23 -4.00
CA PRO A 196 -30.66 -10.05 -4.60
C PRO A 196 -29.83 -10.40 -5.84
N VAL A 197 -30.02 -9.58 -6.88
CA VAL A 197 -29.22 -9.59 -8.12
C VAL A 197 -28.56 -8.24 -8.23
N TYR A 198 -27.23 -8.24 -8.29
CA TYR A 198 -26.41 -7.03 -8.27
C TYR A 198 -25.98 -6.65 -9.69
N GLU A 199 -26.17 -5.39 -10.05
CA GLU A 199 -25.52 -4.75 -11.20
C GLU A 199 -24.32 -3.97 -10.71
N TRP A 200 -23.13 -4.39 -11.11
CA TRP A 200 -21.87 -3.84 -10.63
C TRP A 200 -21.37 -2.65 -11.45
N ASP A 201 -20.73 -1.69 -10.79
CA ASP A 201 -19.88 -0.71 -11.45
C ASP A 201 -18.42 -1.17 -11.44
N PHE A 202 -18.01 -1.90 -12.44
CA PHE A 202 -16.62 -2.38 -12.57
C PHE A 202 -15.61 -1.26 -12.84
N THR A 203 -16.05 -0.01 -13.01
CA THR A 203 -15.15 1.15 -13.12
C THR A 203 -14.87 1.80 -11.77
N ARG A 204 -15.52 1.35 -10.70
CA ARG A 204 -15.38 1.88 -9.36
C ARG A 204 -15.14 0.77 -8.34
N PHE A 205 -13.94 0.77 -7.81
CA PHE A 205 -13.63 -0.07 -6.66
C PHE A 205 -14.29 0.47 -5.40
N ASN A 206 -14.49 -0.42 -4.43
CA ASN A 206 -14.94 -0.04 -3.09
C ASN A 206 -13.72 0.05 -2.15
N PRO A 207 -13.19 1.24 -1.83
CA PRO A 207 -12.01 1.38 -0.98
C PRO A 207 -12.19 0.78 0.42
N ALA A 208 -13.42 0.81 0.98
CA ALA A 208 -13.69 0.22 2.28
C ALA A 208 -13.50 -1.31 2.30
N TYR A 209 -13.82 -1.99 1.19
CA TYR A 209 -13.56 -3.41 1.04
C TYR A 209 -12.04 -3.70 1.09
N PHE A 210 -11.25 -2.94 0.35
CA PHE A 210 -9.79 -3.14 0.34
C PHE A 210 -9.14 -2.79 1.67
N ALA A 211 -9.62 -1.74 2.35
CA ALA A 211 -9.17 -1.40 3.69
C ALA A 211 -9.47 -2.52 4.71
N HIS A 212 -10.65 -3.17 4.59
CA HIS A 212 -10.97 -4.34 5.42
C HIS A 212 -10.05 -5.53 5.15
N VAL A 213 -9.66 -5.76 3.90
CA VAL A 213 -8.71 -6.83 3.52
C VAL A 213 -7.31 -6.57 4.08
N GLU A 214 -6.93 -5.31 4.27
CA GLU A 214 -5.60 -4.91 4.76
C GLU A 214 -5.50 -4.85 6.29
N ALA A 215 -6.63 -4.82 7.01
CA ALA A 215 -6.69 -4.71 8.47
C ALA A 215 -6.34 -6.03 9.16
#